data_e96ecd4bbe46eaa2f73722639e989837
#
_entry.id   e96ecd4bbe46eaa2f73722639e989837
#
_cell.length_a   1.000
_cell.length_b   1.000
_cell.length_c   1.000
_cell.angle_alpha   90.00
_cell.angle_beta   90.00
_cell.angle_gamma   90.00
#
_symmetry.space_group_name_H-M   'P 1'
#
loop_
_entity.id
_entity.type
_entity.pdbx_description
1 polymer ?
#
loop_
_entity_poly.entity_id
_entity_poly.type
_entity_poly.pdbx_seq_one_letter_code
_entity_poly.pdbx_strand_id
1 'polypeptide(L)'
;MKKIILILLVLFGLQTHAQTNLTTAVDFTVTDVHGNTHNLFSILNSGKHVILDFFFTTCPPCISSVPIINQVYTDYGCNTGEIVFLSIDAGDTDAQVLQYENDYGGLLPSVSGVNGGGNGVNSAYGIGAYPTVVLIAPDRTVLEQDIYPVTLISNTLLSNGLSMASCNVVAIPEILLEKNKQSKIYDLLGREMIQIPVGRMYIRNNRLCISK
;
A
#
# COMPACT_ATOMS: atom_id res chain seq x y z
N MET A 1 25.27 -12.11 -47.65
CA MET A 1 24.16 -11.17 -47.41
C MET A 1 23.12 -11.69 -46.40
N LYS A 2 22.61 -12.95 -46.51
CA LYS A 2 21.63 -13.50 -45.53
C LYS A 2 22.10 -13.53 -44.06
N LYS A 3 23.38 -13.79 -43.77
CA LYS A 3 23.93 -13.83 -42.40
C LYS A 3 24.05 -12.45 -41.75
N ILE A 4 24.27 -11.40 -42.51
CA ILE A 4 24.38 -10.01 -42.03
C ILE A 4 22.98 -9.49 -41.61
N ILE A 5 21.93 -9.86 -42.37
CA ILE A 5 20.56 -9.47 -42.04
C ILE A 5 20.10 -10.12 -40.73
N LEU A 6 20.49 -11.38 -40.44
CA LEU A 6 20.15 -12.08 -39.20
C LEU A 6 20.81 -11.41 -37.96
N ILE A 7 22.04 -10.94 -38.08
CA ILE A 7 22.75 -10.24 -37.00
C ILE A 7 22.12 -8.86 -36.73
N LEU A 8 21.67 -8.15 -37.77
CA LEU A 8 20.97 -6.86 -37.61
C LEU A 8 19.60 -7.03 -36.91
N LEU A 9 18.89 -8.12 -37.18
CA LEU A 9 17.60 -8.43 -36.53
C LEU A 9 17.75 -8.76 -35.03
N VAL A 10 18.85 -9.40 -34.64
CA VAL A 10 19.13 -9.74 -33.24
C VAL A 10 19.55 -8.49 -32.43
N LEU A 11 20.21 -7.50 -33.06
CA LEU A 11 20.57 -6.24 -32.40
C LEU A 11 19.39 -5.27 -32.18
N PHE A 12 18.27 -5.46 -32.91
CA PHE A 12 17.08 -4.62 -32.74
C PHE A 12 16.13 -5.07 -31.61
N GLY A 13 16.42 -6.24 -31.00
CA GLY A 13 15.55 -6.89 -30.00
C GLY A 13 15.83 -6.58 -28.53
N LEU A 14 16.80 -5.71 -28.21
CA LEU A 14 17.20 -5.44 -26.81
C LEU A 14 16.98 -3.98 -26.41
N GLN A 15 15.86 -3.40 -26.79
CA GLN A 15 15.43 -2.15 -26.16
C GLN A 15 14.60 -2.48 -24.93
N THR A 16 15.25 -2.63 -23.76
CA THR A 16 14.57 -2.54 -22.48
C THR A 16 14.16 -1.07 -22.30
N HIS A 17 12.92 -0.76 -22.62
CA HIS A 17 12.38 0.57 -22.31
C HIS A 17 12.05 0.59 -20.81
N ALA A 18 12.81 1.37 -20.04
CA ALA A 18 12.35 1.79 -18.73
C ALA A 18 11.03 2.57 -18.91
N GLN A 19 10.06 2.36 -18.02
CA GLN A 19 8.74 2.99 -18.13
C GLN A 19 8.75 4.50 -17.83
N THR A 20 9.77 4.99 -17.15
CA THR A 20 10.12 6.41 -17.04
C THR A 20 11.56 6.63 -17.41
N ASN A 21 11.89 7.80 -18.00
CA ASN A 21 13.26 8.18 -18.33
C ASN A 21 13.89 9.13 -17.29
N LEU A 22 13.19 9.38 -16.17
CA LEU A 22 13.67 10.29 -15.15
C LEU A 22 14.82 9.67 -14.36
N THR A 23 15.90 10.45 -14.19
CA THR A 23 17.00 10.15 -13.26
C THR A 23 16.89 10.96 -11.97
N THR A 24 16.06 11.99 -11.98
CA THR A 24 15.78 12.85 -10.82
C THR A 24 14.27 13.01 -10.69
N ALA A 25 13.77 12.87 -9.48
CA ALA A 25 12.34 12.96 -9.20
C ALA A 25 11.79 14.37 -9.45
N VAL A 26 10.57 14.43 -9.95
CA VAL A 26 9.78 15.66 -10.11
C VAL A 26 8.84 15.75 -8.91
N ASP A 27 8.80 16.93 -8.25
CA ASP A 27 7.93 17.14 -7.09
C ASP A 27 6.45 17.14 -7.48
N PHE A 28 5.63 16.68 -6.55
CA PHE A 28 4.18 16.77 -6.66
C PHE A 28 3.53 16.88 -5.28
N THR A 29 2.31 17.39 -5.27
CA THR A 29 1.40 17.32 -4.12
C THR A 29 0.10 16.70 -4.58
N VAL A 30 -0.31 15.63 -3.91
CA VAL A 30 -1.50 14.84 -4.24
C VAL A 30 -2.32 14.56 -2.99
N THR A 31 -3.58 14.17 -3.18
CA THR A 31 -4.46 13.75 -2.09
C THR A 31 -4.92 12.32 -2.35
N ASP A 32 -4.76 11.43 -1.37
CA ASP A 32 -5.26 10.06 -1.48
C ASP A 32 -6.78 9.99 -1.33
N VAL A 33 -7.36 8.85 -1.68
CA VAL A 33 -8.83 8.64 -1.64
C VAL A 33 -9.41 8.66 -0.22
N HIS A 34 -8.56 8.69 0.81
CA HIS A 34 -8.94 8.81 2.22
C HIS A 34 -8.76 10.26 2.74
N GLY A 35 -8.37 11.21 1.87
CA GLY A 35 -8.26 12.64 2.17
C GLY A 35 -6.93 13.07 2.76
N ASN A 36 -5.90 12.22 2.80
CA ASN A 36 -4.58 12.60 3.26
C ASN A 36 -3.77 13.23 2.14
N THR A 37 -3.08 14.33 2.43
CA THR A 37 -2.22 15.02 1.47
C THR A 37 -0.78 14.52 1.57
N HIS A 38 -0.18 14.21 0.43
CA HIS A 38 1.19 13.75 0.27
C HIS A 38 1.97 14.70 -0.64
N ASN A 39 3.09 15.23 -0.15
CA ASN A 39 4.05 15.97 -0.97
C ASN A 39 5.35 15.17 -1.05
N LEU A 40 5.78 14.85 -2.27
CA LEU A 40 6.94 13.98 -2.49
C LEU A 40 8.21 14.55 -1.85
N PHE A 41 8.54 15.82 -2.13
CA PHE A 41 9.79 16.39 -1.61
C PHE A 41 9.78 16.58 -0.10
N SER A 42 8.62 16.79 0.52
CA SER A 42 8.51 16.79 1.99
C SER A 42 8.82 15.42 2.58
N ILE A 43 8.37 14.34 1.94
CA ILE A 43 8.68 12.96 2.35
C ILE A 43 10.19 12.70 2.19
N LEU A 44 10.75 13.00 1.02
CA LEU A 44 12.19 12.79 0.76
C LEU A 44 13.07 13.61 1.70
N ASN A 45 12.71 14.87 1.98
CA ASN A 45 13.43 15.74 2.91
C ASN A 45 13.39 15.24 4.37
N SER A 46 12.45 14.34 4.72
CA SER A 46 12.45 13.65 6.01
C SER A 46 13.44 12.49 6.10
N GLY A 47 14.21 12.24 5.02
CA GLY A 47 15.19 11.16 4.94
C GLY A 47 14.62 9.82 4.50
N LYS A 48 13.35 9.78 4.05
CA LYS A 48 12.69 8.54 3.61
C LYS A 48 12.82 8.34 2.11
N HIS A 49 12.92 7.08 1.69
CA HIS A 49 12.75 6.68 0.30
C HIS A 49 11.26 6.65 -0.06
N VAL A 50 10.94 6.70 -1.36
CA VAL A 50 9.57 6.58 -1.83
C VAL A 50 9.46 5.52 -2.92
N ILE A 51 8.48 4.63 -2.78
CA ILE A 51 7.98 3.76 -3.85
C ILE A 51 6.72 4.40 -4.42
N LEU A 52 6.71 4.59 -5.74
CA LEU A 52 5.53 4.96 -6.51
C LEU A 52 5.09 3.74 -7.32
N ASP A 53 3.88 3.25 -7.06
CA ASP A 53 3.24 2.18 -7.81
C ASP A 53 2.17 2.79 -8.73
N PHE A 54 2.46 2.82 -10.03
CA PHE A 54 1.55 3.37 -11.04
C PHE A 54 0.61 2.29 -11.57
N PHE A 55 -0.69 2.56 -11.56
CA PHE A 55 -1.73 1.61 -11.92
C PHE A 55 -2.94 2.28 -12.58
N PHE A 56 -3.93 1.49 -12.98
CA PHE A 56 -5.32 1.91 -13.21
C PHE A 56 -6.27 0.78 -12.81
N THR A 57 -7.51 1.11 -12.45
CA THR A 57 -8.41 0.18 -11.73
C THR A 57 -8.80 -1.07 -12.50
N THR A 58 -8.80 -1.02 -13.82
CA THR A 58 -9.16 -2.16 -14.69
C THR A 58 -7.94 -2.87 -15.31
N CYS A 59 -6.73 -2.63 -14.80
CA CYS A 59 -5.48 -3.21 -15.29
C CYS A 59 -5.28 -4.63 -14.73
N PRO A 60 -5.38 -5.71 -15.53
CA PRO A 60 -5.27 -7.06 -14.99
C PRO A 60 -3.91 -7.38 -14.36
N PRO A 61 -2.74 -6.98 -14.93
CA PRO A 61 -1.46 -7.20 -14.26
C PRO A 61 -1.31 -6.38 -12.97
N CYS A 62 -1.89 -5.16 -12.88
CA CYS A 62 -1.89 -4.37 -11.65
C CYS A 62 -2.70 -5.07 -10.55
N ILE A 63 -3.90 -5.57 -10.88
CA ILE A 63 -4.75 -6.33 -9.96
C ILE A 63 -4.00 -7.55 -9.40
N SER A 64 -3.32 -8.31 -10.27
CA SER A 64 -2.55 -9.47 -9.83
C SER A 64 -1.33 -9.12 -8.97
N SER A 65 -0.86 -7.87 -9.03
CA SER A 65 0.27 -7.35 -8.24
C SER A 65 -0.12 -6.92 -6.83
N VAL A 66 -1.40 -6.60 -6.57
CA VAL A 66 -1.87 -6.08 -5.27
C VAL A 66 -1.39 -6.91 -4.07
N PRO A 67 -1.56 -8.24 -4.01
CA PRO A 67 -1.13 -9.01 -2.84
C PRO A 67 0.39 -8.99 -2.65
N ILE A 68 1.16 -8.90 -3.73
CA ILE A 68 2.64 -8.85 -3.67
C ILE A 68 3.08 -7.50 -3.10
N ILE A 69 2.52 -6.40 -3.63
CA ILE A 69 2.84 -5.03 -3.19
C ILE A 69 2.40 -4.82 -1.73
N ASN A 70 1.23 -5.31 -1.34
CA ASN A 70 0.74 -5.28 0.04
C ASN A 70 1.69 -6.00 1.00
N GLN A 71 2.23 -7.17 0.61
CA GLN A 71 3.20 -7.89 1.43
C GLN A 71 4.45 -7.05 1.63
N VAL A 72 5.01 -6.48 0.57
CA VAL A 72 6.19 -5.61 0.66
C VAL A 72 5.90 -4.36 1.51
N TYR A 73 4.76 -3.71 1.33
CA TYR A 73 4.34 -2.59 2.16
C TYR A 73 4.33 -2.93 3.65
N THR A 74 3.79 -4.11 3.97
CA THR A 74 3.76 -4.62 5.35
C THR A 74 5.15 -4.94 5.88
N ASP A 75 5.99 -5.60 5.09
CA ASP A 75 7.35 -6.01 5.46
C ASP A 75 8.29 -4.80 5.65
N TYR A 76 7.97 -3.65 5.06
CA TYR A 76 8.76 -2.42 5.17
C TYR A 76 8.09 -1.34 6.03
N GLY A 77 7.18 -1.72 6.93
CA GLY A 77 6.72 -0.89 8.04
C GLY A 77 5.53 0.00 7.76
N CYS A 78 4.70 -0.26 6.72
CA CYS A 78 3.43 0.43 6.49
C CYS A 78 3.57 1.97 6.55
N ASN A 79 4.55 2.53 5.83
CA ASN A 79 4.90 3.96 5.79
C ASN A 79 5.47 4.54 7.11
N THR A 80 5.62 3.74 8.17
CA THR A 80 6.25 4.20 9.43
C THR A 80 7.76 4.01 9.43
N GLY A 81 8.30 3.14 8.57
CA GLY A 81 9.72 2.84 8.39
C GLY A 81 10.47 3.86 7.53
N GLU A 82 11.54 3.37 6.88
CA GLU A 82 12.45 4.16 6.02
C GLU A 82 11.88 4.44 4.62
N ILE A 83 10.77 3.78 4.26
CA ILE A 83 10.14 3.87 2.94
C ILE A 83 8.69 4.31 3.07
N VAL A 84 8.26 5.19 2.18
CA VAL A 84 6.85 5.54 1.97
C VAL A 84 6.41 4.97 0.63
N PHE A 85 5.28 4.26 0.63
CA PHE A 85 4.63 3.70 -0.54
C PHE A 85 3.40 4.52 -0.88
N LEU A 86 3.24 4.88 -2.15
CA LEU A 86 2.06 5.55 -2.69
C LEU A 86 1.66 4.84 -3.98
N SER A 87 0.38 4.50 -4.12
CA SER A 87 -0.18 4.04 -5.40
C SER A 87 -0.79 5.22 -6.15
N ILE A 88 -0.42 5.39 -7.41
CA ILE A 88 -0.79 6.53 -8.26
C ILE A 88 -1.62 6.03 -9.43
N ASP A 89 -2.90 6.29 -9.38
CA ASP A 89 -3.82 5.88 -10.44
C ASP A 89 -3.75 6.79 -11.67
N ALA A 90 -4.10 6.21 -12.82
CA ALA A 90 -4.23 6.90 -14.09
C ALA A 90 -5.68 6.81 -14.61
N GLY A 91 -6.37 7.94 -14.59
CA GLY A 91 -7.63 8.12 -15.30
C GLY A 91 -8.90 7.88 -14.50
N ASP A 92 -8.83 7.23 -13.35
CA ASP A 92 -10.00 6.87 -12.56
C ASP A 92 -10.33 7.93 -11.50
N THR A 93 -11.58 7.91 -11.01
CA THR A 93 -12.09 8.78 -9.94
C THR A 93 -11.83 8.18 -8.57
N ASP A 94 -11.96 8.99 -7.49
CA ASP A 94 -11.87 8.50 -6.10
C ASP A 94 -12.80 7.31 -5.85
N ALA A 95 -14.03 7.36 -6.37
CA ALA A 95 -15.00 6.28 -6.18
C ALA A 95 -14.55 4.95 -6.83
N GLN A 96 -13.93 5.02 -8.01
CA GLN A 96 -13.42 3.85 -8.71
C GLN A 96 -12.19 3.27 -8.00
N VAL A 97 -11.28 4.13 -7.52
CA VAL A 97 -10.10 3.71 -6.76
C VAL A 97 -10.50 3.10 -5.40
N LEU A 98 -11.45 3.71 -4.68
CA LEU A 98 -12.01 3.11 -3.45
C LEU A 98 -12.66 1.75 -3.71
N GLN A 99 -13.39 1.60 -4.83
CA GLN A 99 -13.95 0.31 -5.22
C GLN A 99 -12.85 -0.72 -5.50
N TYR A 100 -11.77 -0.31 -6.20
CA TYR A 100 -10.60 -1.16 -6.45
C TYR A 100 -9.93 -1.63 -5.14
N GLU A 101 -9.72 -0.73 -4.17
CA GLU A 101 -9.20 -1.10 -2.85
C GLU A 101 -10.08 -2.14 -2.15
N ASN A 102 -11.40 -1.95 -2.20
CA ASN A 102 -12.36 -2.88 -1.58
C ASN A 102 -12.39 -4.25 -2.28
N ASP A 103 -12.33 -4.27 -3.61
CA ASP A 103 -12.44 -5.50 -4.39
C ASP A 103 -11.17 -6.35 -4.34
N TYR A 104 -10.00 -5.72 -4.29
CA TYR A 104 -8.71 -6.40 -4.36
C TYR A 104 -7.85 -6.27 -3.10
N GLY A 105 -8.32 -5.54 -2.09
CA GLY A 105 -7.68 -5.43 -0.78
C GLY A 105 -6.43 -4.55 -0.76
N GLY A 106 -6.39 -3.48 -1.57
CA GLY A 106 -5.26 -2.53 -1.58
C GLY A 106 -5.01 -1.91 -0.19
N LEU A 107 -3.76 -1.88 0.25
CA LEU A 107 -3.35 -1.35 1.56
C LEU A 107 -2.57 -0.04 1.47
N LEU A 108 -2.01 0.28 0.31
CA LEU A 108 -1.23 1.49 0.09
C LEU A 108 -2.17 2.71 0.03
N PRO A 109 -1.72 3.89 0.50
CA PRO A 109 -2.43 5.13 0.18
C PRO A 109 -2.53 5.29 -1.33
N SER A 110 -3.76 5.30 -1.86
CA SER A 110 -4.02 5.34 -3.29
C SER A 110 -4.52 6.72 -3.71
N VAL A 111 -3.92 7.28 -4.75
CA VAL A 111 -4.22 8.60 -5.31
C VAL A 111 -4.96 8.40 -6.62
N SER A 112 -6.18 8.91 -6.72
CA SER A 112 -6.95 8.83 -7.96
C SER A 112 -6.38 9.75 -9.05
N GLY A 113 -6.52 9.32 -10.30
CA GLY A 113 -6.06 10.10 -11.44
C GLY A 113 -6.79 11.42 -11.57
N VAL A 114 -8.11 11.39 -11.45
CA VAL A 114 -9.00 12.54 -11.74
C VAL A 114 -9.07 13.51 -10.56
N ASN A 115 -9.32 13.02 -9.34
CA ASN A 115 -9.62 13.87 -8.18
C ASN A 115 -8.39 14.11 -7.31
N GLY A 116 -7.52 13.10 -7.14
CA GLY A 116 -6.36 13.17 -6.26
C GLY A 116 -5.11 13.83 -6.87
N GLY A 117 -5.10 14.02 -8.19
CA GLY A 117 -3.95 14.60 -8.91
C GLY A 117 -3.04 13.56 -9.58
N GLY A 118 -3.39 12.28 -9.54
CA GLY A 118 -2.60 11.18 -10.11
C GLY A 118 -2.29 11.33 -11.59
N ASN A 119 -3.22 11.86 -12.42
CA ASN A 119 -2.98 12.13 -13.85
C ASN A 119 -1.81 13.08 -14.08
N GLY A 120 -1.67 14.10 -13.23
CA GLY A 120 -0.54 15.04 -13.30
C GLY A 120 0.78 14.35 -13.00
N VAL A 121 0.81 13.46 -12.02
CA VAL A 121 2.00 12.67 -11.66
C VAL A 121 2.35 11.69 -12.78
N ASN A 122 1.39 10.93 -13.31
CA ASN A 122 1.60 10.03 -14.45
C ASN A 122 2.25 10.77 -15.64
N SER A 123 1.72 11.95 -15.97
CA SER A 123 2.24 12.79 -17.05
C SER A 123 3.66 13.29 -16.75
N ALA A 124 3.92 13.78 -15.53
CA ALA A 124 5.23 14.31 -15.12
C ALA A 124 6.32 13.23 -15.13
N TYR A 125 5.95 11.99 -14.80
CA TYR A 125 6.86 10.83 -14.78
C TYR A 125 6.91 10.13 -16.14
N GLY A 126 6.10 10.52 -17.12
CA GLY A 126 6.10 9.95 -18.46
C GLY A 126 5.67 8.49 -18.50
N ILE A 127 4.76 8.09 -17.60
CA ILE A 127 4.30 6.69 -17.47
C ILE A 127 3.48 6.30 -18.70
N GLY A 128 3.91 5.26 -19.41
CA GLY A 128 3.29 4.78 -20.64
C GLY A 128 2.76 3.34 -20.58
N ALA A 129 3.07 2.60 -19.51
CA ALA A 129 2.59 1.23 -19.29
C ALA A 129 2.37 0.96 -17.80
N TYR A 130 1.59 -0.10 -17.48
CA TYR A 130 1.16 -0.42 -16.12
C TYR A 130 1.20 -1.93 -15.85
N PRO A 131 1.58 -2.39 -14.63
CA PRO A 131 2.08 -1.54 -13.56
C PRO A 131 3.49 -1.01 -13.88
N THR A 132 3.86 0.13 -13.32
CA THR A 132 5.23 0.64 -13.25
C THR A 132 5.56 0.97 -11.81
N VAL A 133 6.67 0.48 -11.29
CA VAL A 133 7.09 0.72 -9.91
C VAL A 133 8.42 1.44 -9.88
N VAL A 134 8.43 2.65 -9.32
CA VAL A 134 9.59 3.55 -9.27
C VAL A 134 10.10 3.64 -7.84
N LEU A 135 11.44 3.53 -7.64
CA LEU A 135 12.10 3.78 -6.35
C LEU A 135 12.86 5.10 -6.39
N ILE A 136 12.64 5.95 -5.40
CA ILE A 136 13.25 7.28 -5.28
C ILE A 136 13.99 7.38 -3.95
N ALA A 137 15.24 7.84 -3.99
CA ALA A 137 16.07 8.12 -2.81
C ALA A 137 15.77 9.49 -2.19
N PRO A 138 16.15 9.72 -0.91
CA PRO A 138 15.96 10.99 -0.21
C PRO A 138 16.61 12.20 -0.90
N ASP A 139 17.70 11.99 -1.65
CA ASP A 139 18.40 13.02 -2.45
C ASP A 139 17.70 13.32 -3.78
N ARG A 140 16.51 12.73 -4.02
CA ARG A 140 15.70 12.86 -5.23
C ARG A 140 16.19 12.05 -6.43
N THR A 141 17.24 11.24 -6.27
CA THR A 141 17.69 10.33 -7.33
C THR A 141 16.62 9.26 -7.56
N VAL A 142 16.25 9.02 -8.81
CA VAL A 142 15.44 7.86 -9.20
C VAL A 142 16.39 6.66 -9.28
N LEU A 143 16.34 5.80 -8.27
CA LEU A 143 17.21 4.62 -8.17
C LEU A 143 16.78 3.53 -9.14
N GLU A 144 15.46 3.33 -9.26
CA GLU A 144 14.86 2.35 -10.16
C GLU A 144 13.72 3.01 -10.93
N GLN A 145 13.80 2.96 -12.25
CA GLN A 145 12.84 3.58 -13.17
C GLN A 145 11.61 2.69 -13.42
N ASP A 146 11.77 1.38 -13.23
CA ASP A 146 10.72 0.36 -13.31
C ASP A 146 11.21 -0.93 -12.65
N ILE A 147 10.60 -1.31 -11.54
CA ILE A 147 10.86 -2.58 -10.87
C ILE A 147 9.87 -3.62 -11.42
N TYR A 148 10.27 -4.30 -12.49
CA TYR A 148 9.44 -5.33 -13.11
C TYR A 148 10.21 -6.65 -13.28
N PRO A 149 9.60 -7.81 -13.00
CA PRO A 149 8.27 -7.99 -12.40
C PRO A 149 8.22 -7.51 -10.94
N VAL A 150 7.03 -7.15 -10.45
CA VAL A 150 6.81 -6.60 -9.09
C VAL A 150 7.30 -7.53 -7.96
N THR A 151 7.46 -8.83 -8.24
CA THR A 151 8.07 -9.80 -7.32
C THR A 151 9.51 -9.47 -6.95
N LEU A 152 10.18 -8.61 -7.71
CA LEU A 152 11.56 -8.18 -7.44
C LEU A 152 11.65 -7.03 -6.46
N ILE A 153 10.53 -6.36 -6.08
CA ILE A 153 10.56 -5.15 -5.23
C ILE A 153 11.36 -5.40 -3.95
N SER A 154 11.06 -6.45 -3.18
CA SER A 154 11.79 -6.75 -1.94
C SER A 154 13.29 -6.91 -2.15
N ASN A 155 13.71 -7.64 -3.19
CA ASN A 155 15.13 -7.84 -3.50
C ASN A 155 15.79 -6.53 -3.90
N THR A 156 15.10 -5.70 -4.68
CA THR A 156 15.58 -4.38 -5.09
C THR A 156 15.76 -3.46 -3.89
N LEU A 157 14.79 -3.43 -2.97
CA LEU A 157 14.89 -2.63 -1.74
C LEU A 157 16.09 -3.08 -0.89
N LEU A 158 16.27 -4.38 -0.68
CA LEU A 158 17.41 -4.93 0.06
C LEU A 158 18.75 -4.60 -0.61
N SER A 159 18.85 -4.68 -1.95
CA SER A 159 20.09 -4.34 -2.70
C SER A 159 20.43 -2.84 -2.63
N ASN A 160 19.43 -1.99 -2.41
CA ASN A 160 19.60 -0.56 -2.15
C ASN A 160 19.83 -0.24 -0.66
N GLY A 161 20.06 -1.25 0.19
CA GLY A 161 20.41 -1.08 1.60
C GLY A 161 19.22 -0.79 2.51
N LEU A 162 17.98 -0.96 2.05
CA LEU A 162 16.78 -0.71 2.82
C LEU A 162 16.39 -1.95 3.62
N SER A 163 16.06 -1.77 4.89
CA SER A 163 15.80 -2.86 5.82
C SER A 163 14.31 -3.05 6.05
N MET A 164 13.90 -4.31 6.25
CA MET A 164 12.55 -4.63 6.70
C MET A 164 12.27 -4.02 8.06
N ALA A 165 11.05 -3.56 8.27
CA ALA A 165 10.57 -2.99 9.52
C ALA A 165 9.15 -3.51 9.78
N SER A 166 8.81 -3.79 11.04
CA SER A 166 7.44 -4.16 11.37
C SER A 166 6.51 -2.96 11.23
N CYS A 167 5.29 -3.20 10.73
CA CYS A 167 4.20 -2.23 10.81
C CYS A 167 3.97 -1.88 12.27
N ASN A 168 4.46 -0.72 12.70
CA ASN A 168 4.05 -0.14 13.97
C ASN A 168 2.67 0.50 13.79
N VAL A 169 1.65 -0.32 13.50
CA VAL A 169 0.29 0.06 13.83
C VAL A 169 0.37 0.26 15.34
N VAL A 170 0.27 1.50 15.80
CA VAL A 170 0.00 1.76 17.21
C VAL A 170 -1.38 1.13 17.41
N ALA A 171 -1.39 -0.15 17.76
CA ALA A 171 -2.58 -0.78 18.24
C ALA A 171 -3.01 0.13 19.39
N ILE A 172 -4.18 0.78 19.25
CA ILE A 172 -4.86 1.37 20.39
C ILE A 172 -4.84 0.23 21.39
N PRO A 173 -4.15 0.38 22.55
CA PRO A 173 -3.97 -0.76 23.44
C PRO A 173 -5.37 -1.30 23.71
N GLU A 174 -5.64 -2.52 23.34
CA GLU A 174 -6.89 -3.25 23.60
C GLU A 174 -7.24 -3.20 25.09
N ILE A 175 -6.24 -2.90 25.91
CA ILE A 175 -6.28 -2.61 27.34
C ILE A 175 -7.24 -1.45 27.71
N LEU A 176 -7.45 -0.45 26.83
CA LEU A 176 -8.41 0.64 27.14
C LEU A 176 -9.86 0.28 26.77
N LEU A 177 -10.07 -0.69 25.86
CA LEU A 177 -11.39 -1.20 25.54
C LEU A 177 -11.85 -2.27 26.53
N GLU A 178 -10.93 -3.06 27.10
CA GLU A 178 -11.28 -4.03 28.14
C GLU A 178 -11.62 -3.37 29.50
N LYS A 179 -11.03 -2.20 29.82
CA LYS A 179 -11.25 -1.53 31.11
C LYS A 179 -12.64 -0.91 31.24
N ASN A 180 -13.39 -0.77 30.13
CA ASN A 180 -14.77 -0.26 30.14
C ASN A 180 -15.83 -1.29 29.69
N LYS A 181 -15.42 -2.51 29.36
CA LYS A 181 -16.34 -3.61 29.18
C LYS A 181 -16.59 -4.25 30.56
N GLN A 182 -17.34 -3.53 31.40
CA GLN A 182 -18.02 -4.16 32.51
C GLN A 182 -18.86 -5.28 31.89
N SER A 183 -18.38 -6.54 32.03
CA SER A 183 -18.99 -7.69 31.37
C SER A 183 -20.44 -7.80 31.90
N LYS A 184 -21.36 -7.36 31.07
CA LYS A 184 -22.78 -7.45 31.38
C LYS A 184 -23.13 -8.90 31.62
N ILE A 185 -23.90 -9.12 32.66
CA ILE A 185 -24.34 -10.43 33.14
C ILE A 185 -25.84 -10.55 32.83
N TYR A 186 -26.23 -11.66 32.23
CA TYR A 186 -27.60 -11.90 31.84
C TYR A 186 -28.14 -13.16 32.50
N ASP A 187 -29.43 -13.15 32.86
CA ASP A 187 -30.13 -14.38 33.25
C ASP A 187 -30.37 -15.28 32.02
N LEU A 188 -30.87 -16.49 32.22
CA LEU A 188 -31.16 -17.43 31.15
C LEU A 188 -32.27 -16.96 30.17
N LEU A 189 -32.99 -15.91 30.51
CA LEU A 189 -34.01 -15.27 29.68
C LEU A 189 -33.48 -14.04 28.95
N GLY A 190 -32.15 -13.76 29.06
CA GLY A 190 -31.49 -12.65 28.38
C GLY A 190 -31.66 -11.28 29.04
N ARG A 191 -32.17 -11.22 30.29
CA ARG A 191 -32.32 -9.95 31.03
C ARG A 191 -31.02 -9.61 31.74
N GLU A 192 -30.59 -8.35 31.67
CA GLU A 192 -29.38 -7.87 32.33
C GLU A 192 -29.52 -7.94 33.86
N MET A 193 -28.50 -8.48 34.53
CA MET A 193 -28.44 -8.63 35.98
C MET A 193 -27.36 -7.72 36.58
N ILE A 194 -27.66 -7.00 37.64
CA ILE A 194 -26.74 -6.15 38.38
C ILE A 194 -25.95 -6.97 39.43
N GLN A 195 -26.56 -8.01 39.99
CA GLN A 195 -25.93 -8.91 40.96
C GLN A 195 -26.22 -10.36 40.64
N ILE A 196 -25.29 -11.25 40.93
CA ILE A 196 -25.44 -12.69 40.71
C ILE A 196 -25.84 -13.34 42.05
N PRO A 197 -27.03 -13.90 42.18
CA PRO A 197 -27.40 -14.67 43.38
C PRO A 197 -26.59 -15.98 43.44
N VAL A 198 -26.15 -16.38 44.61
CA VAL A 198 -25.40 -17.63 44.83
C VAL A 198 -26.21 -18.85 44.34
N GLY A 199 -25.55 -19.78 43.67
CA GLY A 199 -26.17 -21.02 43.17
C GLY A 199 -26.99 -20.84 41.88
N ARG A 200 -26.96 -19.68 41.21
CA ARG A 200 -27.74 -19.44 39.98
C ARG A 200 -26.85 -19.54 38.74
N MET A 201 -27.45 -20.01 37.66
CA MET A 201 -26.85 -19.96 36.32
C MET A 201 -27.05 -18.59 35.71
N TYR A 202 -26.01 -18.09 35.01
CA TYR A 202 -26.04 -16.80 34.34
C TYR A 202 -25.15 -16.85 33.09
N ILE A 203 -25.32 -15.90 32.17
CA ILE A 203 -24.52 -15.75 30.95
C ILE A 203 -23.59 -14.55 31.10
N ARG A 204 -22.27 -14.77 30.91
CA ARG A 204 -21.24 -13.75 30.84
C ARG A 204 -20.34 -14.02 29.62
N ASN A 205 -20.12 -13.02 28.80
CA ASN A 205 -19.29 -13.15 27.59
C ASN A 205 -19.72 -14.34 26.70
N ASN A 206 -21.01 -14.49 26.46
CA ASN A 206 -21.62 -15.62 25.71
C ASN A 206 -21.29 -17.02 26.26
N ARG A 207 -20.93 -17.14 27.55
CA ARG A 207 -20.66 -18.42 28.22
C ARG A 207 -21.63 -18.59 29.40
N LEU A 208 -22.13 -19.80 29.53
CA LEU A 208 -22.96 -20.19 30.69
C LEU A 208 -22.04 -20.38 31.91
N CYS A 209 -22.35 -19.70 33.01
CA CYS A 209 -21.60 -19.73 34.27
C CYS A 209 -22.53 -20.12 35.42
N ILE A 210 -21.98 -20.67 36.51
CA ILE A 210 -22.70 -20.94 37.76
C ILE A 210 -21.98 -20.17 38.86
N SER A 211 -22.74 -19.41 39.67
CA SER A 211 -22.17 -18.73 40.84
C SER A 211 -21.97 -19.75 41.97
N LYS A 212 -20.77 -19.75 42.54
CA LYS A 212 -20.44 -20.53 43.75
C LYS A 212 -20.81 -19.77 45.01
#